data_7191fec5436b80967a2af7e6c1556d3a
#
_entry.id   7191fec5436b80967a2af7e6c1556d3a
#
_cell.length_a   1.000
_cell.length_b   1.000
_cell.length_c   1.000
_cell.angle_alpha   90.00
_cell.angle_beta   90.00
_cell.angle_gamma   90.00
#
_symmetry.space_group_name_H-M   'P 1'
#
loop_
_entity.id
_entity.type
_entity.pdbx_description
1 polymer ?
#
loop_
_entity_poly.entity_id
_entity_poly.type
_entity_poly.pdbx_seq_one_letter_code
_entity_poly.pdbx_strand_id
1 'polypeptide(L)'
;VPARRKFLKTEATEQSACLDAVTRLALVHPHVRFSVVADGREVFAAPAAKDVSRRIAMVLGQDFVGRSREIGGQRGPVRLRGFVSTPDFTRSNAKGIFLFVNSRFIRDASLGHAVLAAYRQVIEPRRYPAAVLFLDLPGEDVDVNVHPAKLEVRFKNSREIYDLVATTVAQALAAARTAPDAVAYRLAPRESSSAASGFWKPRETAPLRERPAEVYTRRNLQQAIETDWLRRSESTLPATEAAQAKPDAPRITFADRGYLGQFAGTYLAFGGSDGLTLIDQHAAHERIILERLKASAASRGASQPLLMPEVVSLPPAQIALFADALELLSNIGLELEIFGRDALVVKALPADLIGVPPADLISDLADQLAGEAKLSLACRKEKILASLACRAAIKANTSLCGEEVATLCRDLEQTPFNATCPHGRPVSVHFSLYEIERLFKRR
;
A
#
# COMPACT_ATOMS: atom_id res chain seq x y z
N VAL A 1 19.56 -15.10 29.73
CA VAL A 1 19.44 -16.56 29.88
C VAL A 1 20.07 -17.24 28.69
N PRO A 2 21.19 -18.02 28.80
CA PRO A 2 21.92 -18.58 27.66
C PRO A 2 21.03 -19.38 26.70
N ALA A 3 20.08 -20.17 27.22
CA ALA A 3 19.15 -20.99 26.44
C ALA A 3 18.23 -20.18 25.52
N ARG A 4 18.01 -18.88 25.81
CA ARG A 4 17.19 -17.99 24.97
C ARG A 4 17.98 -17.25 23.90
N ARG A 5 19.32 -17.24 23.98
CA ARG A 5 20.19 -16.53 23.03
C ARG A 5 19.98 -16.97 21.58
N LYS A 6 19.67 -18.25 21.36
CA LYS A 6 19.36 -18.82 20.03
C LYS A 6 18.07 -18.25 19.38
N PHE A 7 17.20 -17.59 20.15
CA PHE A 7 15.97 -16.99 19.67
C PHE A 7 16.09 -15.50 19.37
N LEU A 8 17.21 -14.87 19.75
CA LEU A 8 17.51 -13.48 19.41
C LEU A 8 17.75 -13.38 17.90
N LYS A 9 17.31 -12.27 17.36
CA LYS A 9 17.52 -11.88 15.96
C LYS A 9 18.83 -11.10 15.80
N THR A 10 19.00 -10.40 14.68
CA THR A 10 20.13 -9.47 14.51
C THR A 10 20.04 -8.35 15.54
N GLU A 11 21.18 -7.78 15.88
CA GLU A 11 21.28 -6.69 16.86
C GLU A 11 20.38 -5.51 16.49
N ALA A 12 20.40 -5.09 15.22
CA ALA A 12 19.54 -4.02 14.71
C ALA A 12 18.05 -4.35 14.87
N THR A 13 17.64 -5.61 14.68
CA THR A 13 16.25 -6.03 14.86
C THR A 13 15.83 -6.00 16.33
N GLU A 14 16.69 -6.47 17.24
CA GLU A 14 16.42 -6.43 18.68
C GLU A 14 16.38 -4.99 19.19
N GLN A 15 17.31 -4.14 18.75
CA GLN A 15 17.32 -2.72 19.05
C GLN A 15 16.02 -2.04 18.56
N SER A 16 15.60 -2.31 17.32
CA SER A 16 14.34 -1.80 16.80
C SER A 16 13.14 -2.22 17.64
N ALA A 17 13.09 -3.48 18.10
CA ALA A 17 12.02 -3.96 18.95
C ALA A 17 11.99 -3.27 20.34
N CYS A 18 13.17 -2.99 20.91
CA CYS A 18 13.29 -2.21 22.16
C CYS A 18 12.80 -0.76 21.95
N LEU A 19 13.23 -0.13 20.87
CA LEU A 19 12.82 1.24 20.51
C LEU A 19 11.32 1.33 20.24
N ASP A 20 10.74 0.33 19.58
CA ASP A 20 9.28 0.22 19.39
C ASP A 20 8.52 0.17 20.73
N ALA A 21 9.03 -0.56 21.72
CA ALA A 21 8.41 -0.62 23.03
C ALA A 21 8.49 0.75 23.76
N VAL A 22 9.64 1.41 23.70
CA VAL A 22 9.82 2.76 24.26
C VAL A 22 8.95 3.79 23.53
N THR A 23 8.85 3.71 22.21
CA THR A 23 7.96 4.56 21.39
C THR A 23 6.52 4.50 21.88
N ARG A 24 5.98 3.29 22.11
CA ARG A 24 4.61 3.11 22.62
C ARG A 24 4.42 3.73 24.00
N LEU A 25 5.38 3.56 24.90
CA LEU A 25 5.34 4.18 26.22
C LEU A 25 5.43 5.70 26.15
N ALA A 26 6.30 6.22 25.28
CA ALA A 26 6.46 7.65 25.09
C ALA A 26 5.20 8.33 24.54
N LEU A 27 4.46 7.67 23.65
CA LEU A 27 3.19 8.18 23.10
C LEU A 27 2.11 8.33 24.16
N VAL A 28 2.05 7.43 25.13
CA VAL A 28 1.03 7.45 26.20
C VAL A 28 1.40 8.43 27.33
N HIS A 29 2.69 8.64 27.56
CA HIS A 29 3.18 9.49 28.66
C HIS A 29 3.90 10.74 28.13
N PRO A 30 3.19 11.70 27.52
CA PRO A 30 3.82 12.89 26.93
C PRO A 30 4.61 13.73 27.94
N HIS A 31 4.19 13.76 29.20
CA HIS A 31 4.83 14.56 30.25
C HIS A 31 6.11 13.93 30.80
N VAL A 32 6.44 12.69 30.44
CA VAL A 32 7.65 11.98 30.85
C VAL A 32 8.72 12.13 29.80
N ARG A 33 9.95 12.43 30.21
CA ARG A 33 11.13 12.38 29.34
C ARG A 33 11.54 10.91 29.13
N PHE A 34 11.77 10.50 27.89
CA PHE A 34 12.34 9.21 27.54
C PHE A 34 13.67 9.41 26.82
N SER A 35 14.66 8.59 27.16
CA SER A 35 15.95 8.54 26.49
C SER A 35 16.44 7.10 26.49
N VAL A 36 16.99 6.65 25.36
CA VAL A 36 17.61 5.33 25.21
C VAL A 36 19.02 5.53 24.68
N VAL A 37 19.98 4.88 25.36
CA VAL A 37 21.39 4.86 24.92
C VAL A 37 21.73 3.43 24.51
N ALA A 38 22.31 3.25 23.34
CA ALA A 38 22.86 1.99 22.85
C ALA A 38 24.29 2.25 22.40
N ASP A 39 25.23 1.40 22.82
CA ASP A 39 26.66 1.48 22.50
C ASP A 39 27.29 2.87 22.78
N GLY A 40 26.87 3.50 23.88
CA GLY A 40 27.35 4.84 24.27
C GLY A 40 26.75 6.00 23.47
N ARG A 41 25.83 5.74 22.53
CA ARG A 41 25.15 6.77 21.74
C ARG A 41 23.67 6.86 22.12
N GLU A 42 23.15 8.08 22.20
CA GLU A 42 21.71 8.29 22.41
C GLU A 42 20.96 8.00 21.09
N VAL A 43 20.25 6.86 21.05
CA VAL A 43 19.50 6.39 19.85
C VAL A 43 18.03 6.81 19.87
N PHE A 44 17.51 7.25 21.02
CA PHE A 44 16.15 7.77 21.17
C PHE A 44 16.13 8.85 22.24
N ALA A 45 15.49 9.97 21.93
CA ALA A 45 15.20 11.01 22.92
C ALA A 45 13.85 11.66 22.64
N ALA A 46 13.00 11.66 23.64
CA ALA A 46 11.71 12.35 23.62
C ALA A 46 11.58 13.17 24.90
N PRO A 47 11.94 14.47 24.88
CA PRO A 47 11.75 15.38 26.01
C PRO A 47 10.28 15.42 26.45
N ALA A 48 10.02 15.81 27.71
CA ALA A 48 8.66 16.03 28.16
C ALA A 48 7.94 17.04 27.24
N ALA A 49 6.73 16.73 26.84
CA ALA A 49 5.90 17.56 25.97
C ALA A 49 4.63 18.01 26.72
N LYS A 50 4.15 19.21 26.42
CA LYS A 50 2.93 19.75 27.04
C LYS A 50 1.66 19.08 26.50
N ASP A 51 1.71 18.63 25.25
CA ASP A 51 0.58 18.02 24.56
C ASP A 51 0.98 16.75 23.78
N VAL A 52 -0.03 15.97 23.43
CA VAL A 52 0.13 14.70 22.71
C VAL A 52 0.62 14.92 21.28
N SER A 53 0.16 15.98 20.61
CA SER A 53 0.53 16.28 19.22
C SER A 53 2.03 16.50 19.10
N ARG A 54 2.60 17.32 20.00
CA ARG A 54 4.04 17.57 20.05
C ARG A 54 4.84 16.28 20.35
N ARG A 55 4.31 15.41 21.24
CA ARG A 55 4.91 14.11 21.51
C ARG A 55 4.91 13.20 20.28
N ILE A 56 3.79 13.15 19.55
CA ILE A 56 3.66 12.38 18.32
C ILE A 56 4.67 12.87 17.27
N ALA A 57 4.82 14.18 17.11
CA ALA A 57 5.82 14.77 16.21
C ALA A 57 7.26 14.36 16.56
N MET A 58 7.60 14.33 17.85
CA MET A 58 8.93 13.91 18.32
C MET A 58 9.22 12.43 18.10
N VAL A 59 8.19 11.59 18.13
CA VAL A 59 8.32 10.12 18.16
C VAL A 59 8.08 9.50 16.79
N LEU A 60 7.09 9.98 16.03
CA LEU A 60 6.71 9.46 14.73
C LEU A 60 7.13 10.34 13.55
N GLY A 61 7.73 11.50 13.84
CA GLY A 61 8.21 12.44 12.84
C GLY A 61 7.21 13.56 12.53
N GLN A 62 7.73 14.70 12.07
CA GLN A 62 6.94 15.87 11.69
C GLN A 62 6.05 15.59 10.48
N ASP A 63 6.51 14.76 9.55
CA ASP A 63 5.75 14.38 8.35
C ASP A 63 4.43 13.70 8.68
N PHE A 64 4.41 12.85 9.71
CA PHE A 64 3.17 12.22 10.14
C PHE A 64 2.19 13.29 10.65
N VAL A 65 2.64 14.20 11.51
CA VAL A 65 1.76 15.23 12.08
C VAL A 65 1.29 16.20 11.00
N GLY A 66 2.18 16.64 10.10
CA GLY A 66 1.84 17.53 9.00
C GLY A 66 0.84 16.91 8.01
N ARG A 67 0.86 15.59 7.87
CA ARG A 67 -0.05 14.82 7.01
C ARG A 67 -1.04 13.96 7.81
N SER A 68 -1.47 14.45 8.97
CA SER A 68 -2.50 13.81 9.79
C SER A 68 -3.56 14.81 10.23
N ARG A 69 -4.67 14.30 10.71
CA ARG A 69 -5.76 15.06 11.27
C ARG A 69 -6.04 14.60 12.69
N GLU A 70 -6.25 15.56 13.57
CA GLU A 70 -6.76 15.27 14.89
C GLU A 70 -8.21 14.83 14.81
N ILE A 71 -8.56 13.78 15.53
CA ILE A 71 -9.92 13.26 15.61
C ILE A 71 -10.38 13.17 17.05
N GLY A 72 -11.68 13.35 17.24
CA GLY A 72 -12.33 13.19 18.53
C GLY A 72 -13.78 12.74 18.36
N GLY A 73 -14.19 11.79 19.18
CA GLY A 73 -15.55 11.28 19.20
C GLY A 73 -15.92 10.74 20.58
N GLN A 74 -17.20 10.75 20.91
CA GLN A 74 -17.71 10.20 22.16
C GLN A 74 -19.01 9.46 21.91
N ARG A 75 -19.17 8.31 22.56
CA ARG A 75 -20.40 7.55 22.56
C ARG A 75 -20.66 6.98 23.97
N GLY A 76 -21.64 7.52 24.65
CA GLY A 76 -21.86 7.21 26.06
C GLY A 76 -20.61 7.54 26.91
N PRO A 77 -20.13 6.58 27.72
CA PRO A 77 -18.92 6.78 28.53
C PRO A 77 -17.61 6.61 27.74
N VAL A 78 -17.65 6.10 26.51
CA VAL A 78 -16.47 5.84 25.69
C VAL A 78 -16.06 7.11 24.97
N ARG A 79 -14.81 7.54 25.15
CA ARG A 79 -14.19 8.66 24.46
C ARG A 79 -13.08 8.18 23.54
N LEU A 80 -13.11 8.59 22.28
CA LEU A 80 -12.06 8.40 21.30
C LEU A 80 -11.38 9.73 21.00
N ARG A 81 -10.06 9.75 20.98
CA ARG A 81 -9.23 10.88 20.52
C ARG A 81 -7.99 10.35 19.83
N GLY A 82 -7.37 11.16 18.98
CA GLY A 82 -6.13 10.75 18.32
C GLY A 82 -5.86 11.46 17.02
N PHE A 83 -5.00 10.86 16.23
CA PHE A 83 -4.55 11.37 14.93
C PHE A 83 -4.64 10.27 13.89
N VAL A 84 -5.11 10.61 12.70
CA VAL A 84 -5.21 9.71 11.55
C VAL A 84 -4.59 10.38 10.34
N SER A 85 -3.83 9.64 9.54
CA SER A 85 -3.16 10.17 8.35
C SER A 85 -4.16 10.61 7.28
N THR A 86 -3.78 11.59 6.48
CA THR A 86 -4.48 11.90 5.22
C THR A 86 -4.29 10.77 4.21
N PRO A 87 -5.18 10.61 3.19
CA PRO A 87 -5.11 9.51 2.23
C PRO A 87 -3.82 9.43 1.42
N ASP A 88 -3.11 10.53 1.27
CA ASP A 88 -1.81 10.64 0.60
C ASP A 88 -0.64 10.11 1.44
N PHE A 89 -0.82 9.98 2.77
CA PHE A 89 0.17 9.44 3.67
C PHE A 89 -0.20 8.02 4.10
N THR A 90 0.29 7.04 3.37
CA THR A 90 0.01 5.62 3.60
C THR A 90 1.28 4.82 3.88
N ARG A 91 1.12 3.65 4.47
CA ARG A 91 2.17 2.68 4.79
C ARG A 91 1.98 1.38 4.00
N SER A 92 3.02 0.59 3.89
CA SER A 92 2.97 -0.74 3.25
C SER A 92 2.39 -1.83 4.16
N ASN A 93 2.29 -1.56 5.47
CA ASN A 93 1.73 -2.48 6.46
C ASN A 93 0.94 -1.77 7.56
N ALA A 94 0.21 -2.55 8.36
CA ALA A 94 -0.64 -2.02 9.45
C ALA A 94 0.14 -1.67 10.74
N LYS A 95 1.48 -1.76 10.77
CA LYS A 95 2.27 -1.46 11.98
C LYS A 95 2.24 0.02 12.36
N GLY A 96 1.88 0.89 11.42
CA GLY A 96 1.68 2.32 11.65
C GLY A 96 0.40 2.67 12.43
N ILE A 97 -0.43 1.70 12.80
CA ILE A 97 -1.65 1.91 13.58
C ILE A 97 -1.35 1.62 15.05
N PHE A 98 -1.31 2.66 15.87
CA PHE A 98 -1.13 2.57 17.32
C PHE A 98 -2.47 2.75 18.02
N LEU A 99 -2.89 1.72 18.74
CA LEU A 99 -4.15 1.71 19.49
C LEU A 99 -3.86 1.65 20.99
N PHE A 100 -4.47 2.55 21.74
CA PHE A 100 -4.34 2.61 23.19
C PHE A 100 -5.73 2.58 23.85
N VAL A 101 -5.88 1.74 24.86
CA VAL A 101 -7.08 1.65 25.69
C VAL A 101 -6.69 1.93 27.14
N ASN A 102 -7.29 2.96 27.73
CA ASN A 102 -6.97 3.41 29.10
C ASN A 102 -5.46 3.51 29.31
N SER A 103 -4.76 4.19 28.39
CA SER A 103 -3.30 4.37 28.38
C SER A 103 -2.48 3.08 28.21
N ARG A 104 -3.09 1.99 27.76
CA ARG A 104 -2.40 0.74 27.45
C ARG A 104 -2.37 0.48 25.96
N PHE A 105 -1.18 0.19 25.42
CA PHE A 105 -1.06 -0.26 24.03
C PHE A 105 -1.71 -1.62 23.82
N ILE A 106 -2.54 -1.73 22.81
CA ILE A 106 -3.20 -2.97 22.40
C ILE A 106 -2.98 -3.27 20.91
N ARG A 107 -3.13 -4.54 20.56
CA ARG A 107 -3.24 -5.02 19.19
C ARG A 107 -4.59 -5.70 19.04
N ASP A 108 -5.57 -4.97 18.57
CA ASP A 108 -6.92 -5.48 18.34
C ASP A 108 -7.22 -5.48 16.86
N ALA A 109 -7.48 -6.67 16.30
CA ALA A 109 -7.74 -6.85 14.88
C ALA A 109 -9.06 -6.17 14.45
N SER A 110 -10.06 -6.14 15.33
CA SER A 110 -11.36 -5.53 15.05
C SER A 110 -11.25 -4.01 14.94
N LEU A 111 -10.55 -3.37 15.88
CA LEU A 111 -10.30 -1.92 15.85
C LEU A 111 -9.39 -1.52 14.69
N GLY A 112 -8.35 -2.33 14.40
CA GLY A 112 -7.53 -2.15 13.21
C GLY A 112 -8.37 -2.20 11.94
N HIS A 113 -9.30 -3.16 11.84
CA HIS A 113 -10.23 -3.27 10.73
C HIS A 113 -11.21 -2.07 10.67
N ALA A 114 -11.68 -1.55 11.81
CA ALA A 114 -12.54 -0.35 11.84
C ALA A 114 -11.84 0.87 11.21
N VAL A 115 -10.55 1.08 11.54
CA VAL A 115 -9.74 2.13 10.90
C VAL A 115 -9.64 1.87 9.40
N LEU A 116 -9.25 0.65 8.98
CA LEU A 116 -9.10 0.30 7.56
C LEU A 116 -10.39 0.42 6.77
N ALA A 117 -11.53 0.07 7.36
CA ALA A 117 -12.84 0.18 6.73
C ALA A 117 -13.18 1.62 6.35
N ALA A 118 -12.82 2.60 7.20
CA ALA A 118 -13.01 4.02 6.92
C ALA A 118 -12.15 4.51 5.73
N TYR A 119 -10.96 3.91 5.52
CA TYR A 119 -10.05 4.27 4.43
C TYR A 119 -10.30 3.51 3.12
N ARG A 120 -11.12 2.46 3.12
CA ARG A 120 -11.26 1.50 2.01
C ARG A 120 -11.53 2.12 0.64
N GLN A 121 -12.20 3.27 0.60
CA GLN A 121 -12.57 3.95 -0.65
C GLN A 121 -11.62 5.10 -1.03
N VAL A 122 -10.63 5.41 -0.18
CA VAL A 122 -9.80 6.61 -0.35
C VAL A 122 -8.30 6.32 -0.45
N ILE A 123 -7.88 5.09 -0.14
CA ILE A 123 -6.49 4.66 -0.31
C ILE A 123 -6.40 3.49 -1.31
N GLU A 124 -5.24 3.31 -1.90
CA GLU A 124 -4.97 2.22 -2.83
C GLU A 124 -5.09 0.84 -2.12
N PRO A 125 -5.49 -0.22 -2.84
CA PRO A 125 -5.49 -1.57 -2.30
C PRO A 125 -4.11 -1.96 -1.77
N ARG A 126 -4.08 -2.65 -0.60
CA ARG A 126 -2.86 -3.07 0.11
C ARG A 126 -2.04 -1.92 0.74
N ARG A 127 -2.52 -0.71 0.72
CA ARG A 127 -1.96 0.39 1.51
C ARG A 127 -2.70 0.49 2.83
N TYR A 128 -2.00 0.97 3.85
CA TYR A 128 -2.49 1.10 5.21
C TYR A 128 -2.34 2.54 5.69
N PRO A 129 -3.32 3.09 6.42
CA PRO A 129 -3.16 4.39 7.04
C PRO A 129 -2.20 4.30 8.24
N ALA A 130 -1.64 5.43 8.61
CA ALA A 130 -1.02 5.59 9.92
C ALA A 130 -2.02 6.25 10.88
N ALA A 131 -2.06 5.78 12.12
CA ALA A 131 -3.00 6.28 13.12
C ALA A 131 -2.44 6.13 14.54
N VAL A 132 -2.77 7.09 15.41
CA VAL A 132 -2.53 7.01 16.85
C VAL A 132 -3.85 7.30 17.54
N LEU A 133 -4.48 6.28 18.11
CA LEU A 133 -5.80 6.35 18.68
C LEU A 133 -5.79 6.03 20.17
N PHE A 134 -6.45 6.86 20.95
CA PHE A 134 -6.62 6.70 22.39
C PHE A 134 -8.10 6.52 22.69
N LEU A 135 -8.46 5.39 23.28
CA LEU A 135 -9.79 5.09 23.77
C LEU A 135 -9.77 5.12 25.30
N ASP A 136 -10.60 5.97 25.86
CA ASP A 136 -10.85 6.06 27.29
C ASP A 136 -12.25 5.54 27.59
N LEU A 137 -12.38 4.51 28.41
CA LEU A 137 -13.65 3.86 28.78
C LEU A 137 -13.61 3.32 30.21
N PRO A 138 -14.77 3.09 30.85
CA PRO A 138 -14.84 2.51 32.19
C PRO A 138 -14.11 1.16 32.26
N GLY A 139 -13.37 0.92 33.35
CA GLY A 139 -12.61 -0.32 33.52
C GLY A 139 -13.48 -1.59 33.55
N GLU A 140 -14.74 -1.48 33.91
CA GLU A 140 -15.73 -2.55 33.93
C GLU A 140 -16.23 -2.95 32.52
N ASP A 141 -15.98 -2.11 31.50
CA ASP A 141 -16.38 -2.37 30.12
C ASP A 141 -15.26 -3.00 29.29
N VAL A 142 -14.07 -3.23 29.88
CA VAL A 142 -12.92 -3.84 29.19
C VAL A 142 -12.23 -4.89 30.06
N ASP A 143 -12.10 -6.09 29.49
CA ASP A 143 -11.26 -7.15 30.06
C ASP A 143 -9.89 -7.16 29.37
N VAL A 144 -8.84 -6.91 30.14
CA VAL A 144 -7.43 -6.88 29.67
C VAL A 144 -6.70 -8.18 29.95
N ASN A 145 -7.31 -9.14 30.62
CA ASN A 145 -6.69 -10.41 31.00
C ASN A 145 -7.03 -11.53 30.02
N VAL A 146 -6.97 -11.24 28.74
CA VAL A 146 -7.32 -12.19 27.66
C VAL A 146 -6.10 -12.92 27.11
N HIS A 147 -4.94 -12.29 27.08
CA HIS A 147 -3.71 -12.82 26.50
C HIS A 147 -2.52 -12.65 27.45
N PRO A 148 -1.56 -13.61 27.52
CA PRO A 148 -0.41 -13.52 28.44
C PRO A 148 0.40 -12.24 28.30
N ALA A 149 0.60 -11.75 27.07
CA ALA A 149 1.29 -10.48 26.80
C ALA A 149 0.39 -9.26 27.03
N LYS A 150 -0.91 -9.46 27.32
CA LYS A 150 -1.92 -8.42 27.56
C LYS A 150 -1.98 -7.39 26.42
N LEU A 151 -1.74 -7.82 25.20
CA LEU A 151 -1.83 -6.99 23.99
C LEU A 151 -3.23 -7.02 23.37
N GLU A 152 -4.06 -7.97 23.78
CA GLU A 152 -5.45 -8.11 23.32
C GLU A 152 -6.39 -7.79 24.48
N VAL A 153 -7.53 -7.23 24.17
CA VAL A 153 -8.58 -6.88 25.14
C VAL A 153 -9.93 -7.38 24.63
N ARG A 154 -10.85 -7.60 25.56
CA ARG A 154 -12.25 -7.86 25.22
C ARG A 154 -13.11 -6.72 25.73
N PHE A 155 -13.91 -6.17 24.85
CA PHE A 155 -14.87 -5.12 25.17
C PHE A 155 -16.24 -5.74 25.45
N LYS A 156 -16.94 -5.22 26.43
CA LYS A 156 -18.33 -5.59 26.72
C LYS A 156 -19.24 -5.32 25.50
N ASN A 157 -19.05 -4.16 24.84
CA ASN A 157 -19.82 -3.72 23.68
C ASN A 157 -18.87 -3.48 22.46
N SER A 158 -18.23 -4.55 21.96
CA SER A 158 -17.24 -4.44 20.86
C SER A 158 -17.80 -3.76 19.62
N ARG A 159 -19.09 -3.96 19.28
CA ARG A 159 -19.72 -3.35 18.11
C ARG A 159 -19.85 -1.83 18.24
N GLU A 160 -20.23 -1.33 19.41
CA GLU A 160 -20.35 0.12 19.62
C GLU A 160 -19.01 0.84 19.53
N ILE A 161 -17.95 0.20 20.03
CA ILE A 161 -16.58 0.74 19.95
C ILE A 161 -16.06 0.69 18.50
N TYR A 162 -16.33 -0.40 17.79
CA TYR A 162 -16.02 -0.50 16.35
C TYR A 162 -16.71 0.61 15.57
N ASP A 163 -18.02 0.80 15.75
CA ASP A 163 -18.79 1.83 15.05
C ASP A 163 -18.32 3.24 15.41
N LEU A 164 -17.96 3.50 16.67
CA LEU A 164 -17.39 4.78 17.10
C LEU A 164 -16.10 5.08 16.35
N VAL A 165 -15.17 4.13 16.30
CA VAL A 165 -13.87 4.29 15.61
C VAL A 165 -14.10 4.50 14.11
N ALA A 166 -14.86 3.61 13.46
CA ALA A 166 -15.10 3.69 12.01
C ALA A 166 -15.78 5.01 11.61
N THR A 167 -16.80 5.42 12.36
CA THR A 167 -17.57 6.66 12.07
C THR A 167 -16.70 7.90 12.29
N THR A 168 -15.97 7.98 13.41
CA THR A 168 -15.13 9.15 13.72
C THR A 168 -14.01 9.32 12.70
N VAL A 169 -13.36 8.21 12.30
CA VAL A 169 -12.32 8.24 11.26
C VAL A 169 -12.91 8.66 9.90
N ALA A 170 -14.06 8.08 9.51
CA ALA A 170 -14.72 8.42 8.25
C ALA A 170 -15.14 9.90 8.19
N GLN A 171 -15.65 10.47 9.27
CA GLN A 171 -16.01 11.88 9.37
C GLN A 171 -14.79 12.80 9.20
N ALA A 172 -13.65 12.46 9.81
CA ALA A 172 -12.42 13.22 9.65
C ALA A 172 -11.90 13.22 8.21
N LEU A 173 -12.03 12.07 7.51
CA LEU A 173 -11.65 11.94 6.10
C LEU A 173 -12.62 12.70 5.18
N ALA A 174 -13.91 12.69 5.47
CA ALA A 174 -14.90 13.45 4.70
C ALA A 174 -14.68 14.97 4.83
N ALA A 175 -14.41 15.47 6.04
CA ALA A 175 -14.08 16.87 6.28
C ALA A 175 -12.82 17.33 5.53
N ALA A 176 -11.89 16.39 5.23
CA ALA A 176 -10.71 16.67 4.41
C ALA A 176 -11.04 16.97 2.95
N ARG A 177 -12.12 16.40 2.42
CA ARG A 177 -12.55 16.58 1.02
C ARG A 177 -13.30 17.89 0.79
N THR A 178 -13.78 18.53 1.85
CA THR A 178 -14.54 19.80 1.79
C THR A 178 -13.71 21.02 2.16
N ALA A 179 -12.45 20.88 2.59
CA ALA A 179 -11.56 22.02 2.82
C ALA A 179 -11.13 22.67 1.49
N PRO A 180 -11.12 24.00 1.38
CA PRO A 180 -10.96 24.73 0.11
C PRO A 180 -9.52 24.85 -0.40
N ASP A 181 -8.65 23.89 -0.17
CA ASP A 181 -7.34 23.79 -0.82
C ASP A 181 -7.35 22.96 -2.11
N ALA A 182 -8.55 22.74 -2.67
CA ALA A 182 -8.65 22.40 -4.08
C ALA A 182 -8.12 23.61 -4.87
N VAL A 183 -6.88 23.50 -5.35
CA VAL A 183 -6.42 24.28 -6.50
C VAL A 183 -7.48 24.06 -7.57
N ALA A 184 -8.41 25.03 -7.65
CA ALA A 184 -9.38 25.04 -8.71
C ALA A 184 -8.58 25.19 -10.00
N TYR A 185 -8.40 24.08 -10.71
CA TYR A 185 -8.12 24.10 -12.13
C TYR A 185 -9.30 24.87 -12.73
N ARG A 186 -9.15 26.18 -12.84
CA ARG A 186 -10.00 27.00 -13.68
C ARG A 186 -9.79 26.49 -15.09
N LEU A 187 -10.68 25.62 -15.52
CA LEU A 187 -10.94 25.44 -16.94
C LEU A 187 -11.33 26.82 -17.46
N ALA A 188 -10.40 27.46 -18.16
CA ALA A 188 -10.72 28.66 -18.92
C ALA A 188 -11.92 28.35 -19.80
N PRO A 189 -12.93 29.23 -19.86
CA PRO A 189 -14.04 29.01 -20.75
C PRO A 189 -13.50 28.91 -22.18
N ARG A 190 -13.66 27.76 -22.80
CA ARG A 190 -13.36 27.58 -24.21
C ARG A 190 -14.43 28.37 -24.95
N GLU A 191 -14.06 29.48 -25.53
CA GLU A 191 -14.93 30.25 -26.42
C GLU A 191 -15.47 29.30 -27.48
N SER A 192 -16.78 29.10 -27.47
CA SER A 192 -17.51 28.36 -28.48
C SER A 192 -17.51 29.18 -29.77
N SER A 193 -16.67 28.83 -30.72
CA SER A 193 -16.84 29.30 -32.08
C SER A 193 -18.10 28.67 -32.65
N SER A 194 -19.08 29.48 -32.86
CA SER A 194 -20.31 29.17 -33.59
C SER A 194 -20.00 28.95 -35.05
N ALA A 195 -20.22 27.73 -35.57
CA ALA A 195 -20.56 27.52 -36.98
C ALA A 195 -21.24 26.16 -37.17
N ALA A 196 -22.33 26.23 -37.92
CA ALA A 196 -23.04 25.20 -38.64
C ALA A 196 -24.16 24.44 -37.92
N SER A 197 -25.33 25.01 -38.06
CA SER A 197 -26.65 24.39 -37.98
C SER A 197 -26.81 23.25 -38.98
N GLY A 198 -27.01 22.04 -38.51
CA GLY A 198 -27.45 20.91 -39.27
C GLY A 198 -28.69 20.29 -38.62
N PHE A 199 -29.81 20.40 -39.25
CA PHE A 199 -31.12 19.92 -38.88
C PHE A 199 -31.14 18.43 -38.58
N TRP A 200 -31.48 18.01 -37.38
CA TRP A 200 -32.02 16.69 -37.12
C TRP A 200 -33.40 16.82 -36.46
N LYS A 201 -34.44 16.35 -37.19
CA LYS A 201 -35.79 16.19 -36.63
C LYS A 201 -35.86 14.88 -35.86
N PRO A 202 -36.43 14.88 -34.63
CA PRO A 202 -36.71 13.63 -33.92
C PRO A 202 -37.82 12.86 -34.61
N ARG A 203 -37.59 11.57 -34.78
CA ARG A 203 -38.58 10.61 -35.26
C ARG A 203 -39.38 10.11 -34.07
N GLU A 204 -40.67 10.31 -34.05
CA GLU A 204 -41.60 9.76 -33.06
C GLU A 204 -41.53 8.24 -33.05
N THR A 205 -41.20 7.64 -31.92
CA THR A 205 -41.26 6.19 -31.68
C THR A 205 -42.49 5.83 -30.89
N ALA A 206 -43.29 4.90 -31.40
CA ALA A 206 -44.45 4.32 -30.75
C ALA A 206 -44.09 3.59 -29.44
N PRO A 207 -45.06 3.45 -28.50
CA PRO A 207 -44.80 2.88 -27.19
C PRO A 207 -44.54 1.39 -27.27
N LEU A 208 -43.35 0.96 -26.85
CA LEU A 208 -43.01 -0.45 -26.61
C LEU A 208 -43.64 -0.92 -25.31
N ARG A 209 -44.43 -1.97 -25.37
CA ARG A 209 -44.99 -2.69 -24.22
C ARG A 209 -43.84 -3.24 -23.36
N GLU A 210 -43.82 -2.83 -22.13
CA GLU A 210 -42.91 -3.36 -21.09
C GLU A 210 -43.19 -4.84 -20.83
N ARG A 211 -42.18 -5.69 -21.04
CA ARG A 211 -42.09 -7.01 -20.45
C ARG A 211 -41.40 -6.86 -19.09
N PRO A 212 -41.82 -7.56 -18.04
CA PRO A 212 -41.16 -7.47 -16.73
C PRO A 212 -39.70 -7.93 -16.86
N ALA A 213 -38.78 -7.04 -16.53
CA ALA A 213 -37.36 -7.39 -16.39
C ALA A 213 -37.19 -8.27 -15.16
N GLU A 214 -36.72 -9.49 -15.33
CA GLU A 214 -36.18 -10.29 -14.22
C GLU A 214 -35.00 -9.57 -13.62
N VAL A 215 -35.15 -9.14 -12.39
CA VAL A 215 -34.10 -8.48 -11.60
C VAL A 215 -33.05 -9.51 -11.27
N TYR A 216 -31.96 -9.56 -12.05
CA TYR A 216 -30.74 -10.25 -11.68
C TYR A 216 -30.10 -9.52 -10.51
N THR A 217 -30.34 -10.00 -9.31
CA THR A 217 -29.72 -9.46 -8.11
C THR A 217 -28.22 -9.79 -8.10
N ARG A 218 -27.41 -8.80 -7.75
CA ARG A 218 -25.93 -8.87 -7.60
C ARG A 218 -25.44 -10.11 -6.82
N ARG A 219 -26.30 -10.73 -6.06
CA ARG A 219 -26.03 -11.91 -5.21
C ARG A 219 -25.78 -13.19 -6.02
N ASN A 220 -26.43 -13.34 -7.18
CA ASN A 220 -26.31 -14.54 -8.00
C ASN A 220 -25.03 -14.57 -8.86
N LEU A 221 -24.46 -13.40 -9.20
CA LEU A 221 -23.17 -13.33 -9.91
C LEU A 221 -22.00 -13.66 -8.97
N GLN A 222 -22.01 -13.21 -7.73
CA GLN A 222 -20.97 -13.51 -6.75
C GLN A 222 -20.91 -15.00 -6.41
N GLN A 223 -22.04 -15.66 -6.23
CA GLN A 223 -22.09 -17.09 -5.93
C GLN A 223 -21.63 -17.97 -7.10
N ALA A 224 -21.88 -17.58 -8.34
CA ALA A 224 -21.40 -18.32 -9.52
C ALA A 224 -19.88 -18.23 -9.69
N ILE A 225 -19.27 -17.10 -9.31
CA ILE A 225 -17.82 -16.90 -9.40
C ILE A 225 -17.09 -17.63 -8.25
N GLU A 226 -17.65 -17.63 -7.04
CA GLU A 226 -17.04 -18.29 -5.88
C GLU A 226 -17.08 -19.82 -5.96
N THR A 227 -18.12 -20.43 -6.53
CA THR A 227 -18.21 -21.90 -6.66
C THR A 227 -17.27 -22.50 -7.70
N ASP A 228 -16.91 -21.78 -8.75
CA ASP A 228 -15.99 -22.27 -9.77
C ASP A 228 -14.51 -22.10 -9.35
N TRP A 229 -14.21 -21.12 -8.51
CA TRP A 229 -12.88 -20.90 -7.93
C TRP A 229 -12.52 -21.94 -6.87
N LEU A 230 -13.47 -22.31 -6.01
CA LEU A 230 -13.27 -23.32 -4.96
C LEU A 230 -13.08 -24.74 -5.51
N ARG A 231 -13.66 -25.08 -6.66
CA ARG A 231 -13.46 -26.38 -7.31
C ARG A 231 -12.09 -26.57 -7.96
N ARG A 232 -11.38 -25.47 -8.28
CA ARG A 232 -10.02 -25.55 -8.86
C ARG A 232 -8.89 -25.59 -7.83
N SER A 233 -9.16 -25.30 -6.56
CA SER A 233 -8.14 -25.27 -5.49
C SER A 233 -7.95 -26.61 -4.75
N GLU A 234 -8.75 -27.64 -5.03
CA GLU A 234 -8.62 -28.96 -4.38
C GLU A 234 -7.89 -30.03 -5.21
N SER A 235 -7.21 -29.64 -6.28
CA SER A 235 -6.33 -30.55 -6.99
C SER A 235 -4.98 -30.61 -6.28
N THR A 236 -4.85 -31.60 -5.42
CA THR A 236 -3.63 -32.02 -4.72
C THR A 236 -2.42 -32.09 -5.63
N LEU A 237 -1.37 -31.32 -5.33
CA LEU A 237 -0.04 -31.49 -5.87
C LEU A 237 0.75 -32.44 -4.96
N PRO A 238 1.36 -33.52 -5.47
CA PRO A 238 2.38 -34.27 -4.73
C PRO A 238 3.67 -33.46 -4.70
N ALA A 239 4.27 -33.37 -3.53
CA ALA A 239 5.61 -32.86 -3.33
C ALA A 239 6.66 -33.78 -3.92
N THR A 240 7.73 -33.22 -4.40
CA THR A 240 9.05 -33.75 -4.77
C THR A 240 9.29 -33.85 -6.29
N GLU A 241 10.11 -32.92 -6.81
CA GLU A 241 11.41 -33.23 -7.38
C GLU A 241 12.06 -32.00 -8.02
N ALA A 242 13.38 -32.02 -8.03
CA ALA A 242 14.30 -30.95 -8.35
C ALA A 242 14.07 -30.21 -9.68
N ALA A 243 14.47 -28.94 -9.64
CA ALA A 243 14.52 -28.02 -10.75
C ALA A 243 15.09 -28.60 -12.05
N GLN A 244 14.22 -28.87 -13.00
CA GLN A 244 14.54 -28.84 -14.43
C GLN A 244 13.82 -27.68 -15.05
N ALA A 245 14.56 -26.86 -15.79
CA ALA A 245 14.05 -25.71 -16.52
C ALA A 245 12.83 -26.11 -17.37
N LYS A 246 11.65 -25.56 -17.03
CA LYS A 246 10.46 -25.72 -17.85
C LYS A 246 10.64 -24.92 -19.15
N PRO A 247 10.22 -25.51 -20.29
CA PRO A 247 10.27 -24.81 -21.56
C PRO A 247 9.41 -23.56 -21.54
N ASP A 248 9.82 -22.55 -22.29
CA ASP A 248 9.25 -21.23 -22.45
C ASP A 248 7.74 -21.18 -22.26
N ALA A 249 7.30 -20.49 -21.20
CA ALA A 249 5.93 -20.02 -21.14
C ALA A 249 5.66 -19.13 -22.38
N PRO A 250 4.50 -19.23 -23.03
CA PRO A 250 4.24 -18.48 -24.26
C PRO A 250 4.46 -17.01 -24.01
N ARG A 251 5.47 -16.43 -24.67
CA ARG A 251 5.72 -14.98 -24.64
C ARG A 251 4.53 -14.29 -25.28
N ILE A 252 3.94 -13.36 -24.55
CA ILE A 252 2.86 -12.55 -25.08
C ILE A 252 3.47 -11.56 -26.06
N THR A 253 3.07 -11.63 -27.33
CA THR A 253 3.42 -10.66 -28.37
C THR A 253 2.21 -9.79 -28.70
N PHE A 254 2.43 -8.50 -28.86
CA PHE A 254 1.38 -7.53 -29.22
C PHE A 254 1.48 -7.07 -30.68
N ALA A 255 2.51 -7.53 -31.40
CA ALA A 255 2.80 -7.11 -32.77
C ALA A 255 1.63 -7.28 -33.75
N ASP A 256 0.79 -8.31 -33.54
CA ASP A 256 -0.35 -8.64 -34.41
C ASP A 256 -1.70 -8.23 -33.81
N ARG A 257 -1.70 -7.44 -32.72
CA ARG A 257 -2.91 -7.05 -31.99
C ARG A 257 -3.14 -5.54 -32.06
N GLY A 258 -4.35 -5.14 -32.47
CA GLY A 258 -4.76 -3.75 -32.49
C GLY A 258 -5.13 -3.24 -31.10
N TYR A 259 -4.55 -2.12 -30.69
CA TYR A 259 -4.97 -1.43 -29.47
C TYR A 259 -6.39 -0.87 -29.64
N LEU A 260 -7.31 -1.28 -28.77
CA LEU A 260 -8.72 -0.88 -28.80
C LEU A 260 -9.02 0.30 -27.89
N GLY A 261 -8.25 0.44 -26.80
CA GLY A 261 -8.44 1.51 -25.83
C GLY A 261 -8.14 1.09 -24.41
N GLN A 262 -8.18 2.06 -23.52
CA GLN A 262 -8.05 1.89 -22.07
C GLN A 262 -9.45 1.98 -21.43
N PHE A 263 -9.78 1.07 -20.50
CA PHE A 263 -11.02 1.15 -19.74
C PHE A 263 -10.77 1.05 -18.24
N ALA A 264 -11.67 1.62 -17.44
CA ALA A 264 -11.57 1.74 -16.00
C ALA A 264 -10.24 2.35 -15.51
N GLY A 265 -9.54 3.12 -16.37
CA GLY A 265 -8.25 3.75 -16.04
C GLY A 265 -7.13 2.77 -15.67
N THR A 266 -7.35 1.45 -15.85
CA THR A 266 -6.47 0.40 -15.34
C THR A 266 -6.13 -0.64 -16.38
N TYR A 267 -7.05 -0.97 -17.28
CA TYR A 267 -6.91 -2.06 -18.23
C TYR A 267 -6.73 -1.56 -19.65
N LEU A 268 -5.73 -2.11 -20.35
CA LEU A 268 -5.51 -1.90 -21.78
C LEU A 268 -6.12 -3.06 -22.55
N ALA A 269 -6.95 -2.77 -23.56
CA ALA A 269 -7.62 -3.76 -24.37
C ALA A 269 -6.97 -3.85 -25.76
N PHE A 270 -6.71 -5.08 -26.23
CA PHE A 270 -6.13 -5.38 -27.53
C PHE A 270 -6.99 -6.43 -28.24
N GLY A 271 -7.37 -6.16 -29.48
CA GLY A 271 -8.09 -7.09 -30.35
C GLY A 271 -7.16 -7.78 -31.33
N GLY A 272 -7.35 -9.08 -31.53
CA GLY A 272 -6.67 -9.88 -32.54
C GLY A 272 -7.66 -10.80 -33.25
N SER A 273 -7.22 -11.49 -34.29
CA SER A 273 -8.02 -12.51 -35.00
C SER A 273 -8.39 -13.71 -34.10
N ASP A 274 -7.65 -13.93 -33.04
CA ASP A 274 -7.80 -15.00 -32.06
C ASP A 274 -8.69 -14.62 -30.85
N GLY A 275 -9.00 -13.33 -30.68
CA GLY A 275 -9.84 -12.87 -29.57
C GLY A 275 -9.44 -11.52 -28.98
N LEU A 276 -9.71 -11.36 -27.67
CA LEU A 276 -9.47 -10.13 -26.89
C LEU A 276 -8.41 -10.39 -25.82
N THR A 277 -7.41 -9.53 -25.73
CA THR A 277 -6.42 -9.55 -24.65
C THR A 277 -6.59 -8.30 -23.79
N LEU A 278 -6.67 -8.48 -22.49
CA LEU A 278 -6.67 -7.43 -21.50
C LEU A 278 -5.35 -7.44 -20.74
N ILE A 279 -4.74 -6.27 -20.56
CA ILE A 279 -3.51 -6.08 -19.79
C ILE A 279 -3.81 -5.17 -18.62
N ASP A 280 -3.41 -5.57 -17.42
CA ASP A 280 -3.37 -4.69 -16.26
C ASP A 280 -2.09 -3.83 -16.36
N GLN A 281 -2.25 -2.52 -16.64
CA GLN A 281 -1.13 -1.59 -16.84
C GLN A 281 -0.24 -1.46 -15.61
N HIS A 282 -0.83 -1.53 -14.41
CA HIS A 282 -0.08 -1.47 -13.15
C HIS A 282 0.78 -2.73 -12.97
N ALA A 283 0.17 -3.92 -13.11
CA ALA A 283 0.87 -5.19 -12.99
C ALA A 283 1.97 -5.36 -14.06
N ALA A 284 1.74 -4.88 -15.28
CA ALA A 284 2.73 -4.85 -16.37
C ALA A 284 3.93 -3.99 -15.99
N HIS A 285 3.68 -2.77 -15.54
CA HIS A 285 4.76 -1.83 -15.19
C HIS A 285 5.54 -2.27 -13.94
N GLU A 286 4.85 -2.81 -12.92
CA GLU A 286 5.53 -3.45 -11.76
C GLU A 286 6.53 -4.53 -12.21
N ARG A 287 6.16 -5.38 -13.16
CA ARG A 287 7.02 -6.45 -13.65
C ARG A 287 8.22 -5.89 -14.42
N ILE A 288 8.01 -4.93 -15.29
CA ILE A 288 9.08 -4.28 -16.06
C ILE A 288 10.12 -3.66 -15.12
N ILE A 289 9.67 -2.85 -14.16
CA ILE A 289 10.56 -2.19 -13.20
C ILE A 289 11.31 -3.22 -12.35
N LEU A 290 10.64 -4.27 -11.85
CA LEU A 290 11.29 -5.30 -11.06
C LEU A 290 12.43 -5.96 -11.82
N GLU A 291 12.23 -6.36 -13.08
CA GLU A 291 13.28 -7.02 -13.85
C GLU A 291 14.42 -6.08 -14.23
N ARG A 292 14.13 -4.79 -14.47
CA ARG A 292 15.17 -3.74 -14.64
C ARG A 292 15.98 -3.55 -13.37
N LEU A 293 15.35 -3.44 -12.22
CA LEU A 293 16.05 -3.32 -10.92
C LEU A 293 16.88 -4.56 -10.61
N LYS A 294 16.43 -5.78 -10.96
CA LYS A 294 17.21 -7.01 -10.82
C LYS A 294 18.45 -6.98 -11.71
N ALA A 295 18.30 -6.60 -12.97
CA ALA A 295 19.40 -6.49 -13.92
C ALA A 295 20.41 -5.43 -13.47
N SER A 296 19.96 -4.27 -13.03
CA SER A 296 20.78 -3.20 -12.47
C SER A 296 21.55 -3.68 -11.24
N ALA A 297 20.87 -4.36 -10.29
CA ALA A 297 21.50 -4.91 -9.10
C ALA A 297 22.54 -6.02 -9.36
N ALA A 298 22.49 -6.67 -10.52
CA ALA A 298 23.51 -7.66 -10.95
C ALA A 298 24.76 -6.99 -11.51
N SER A 299 24.65 -5.79 -12.09
CA SER A 299 25.74 -5.04 -12.74
C SER A 299 26.36 -3.93 -11.86
N ARG A 300 26.15 -3.96 -10.53
CA ARG A 300 26.44 -2.85 -9.60
C ARG A 300 25.77 -1.55 -10.05
N GLY A 301 24.48 -1.62 -10.16
CA GLY A 301 23.46 -0.65 -10.48
C GLY A 301 23.89 0.77 -10.84
N ALA A 302 23.41 1.29 -11.97
CA ALA A 302 23.54 2.70 -12.26
C ALA A 302 22.73 3.49 -11.20
N SER A 303 23.41 4.03 -10.19
CA SER A 303 22.81 5.01 -9.28
C SER A 303 22.86 6.38 -9.93
N GLN A 304 21.76 7.10 -9.87
CA GLN A 304 21.71 8.49 -10.31
C GLN A 304 21.70 9.39 -9.07
N PRO A 305 22.76 10.21 -8.88
CA PRO A 305 22.81 11.13 -7.77
C PRO A 305 21.67 12.16 -7.87
N LEU A 306 21.06 12.47 -6.75
CA LEU A 306 20.10 13.56 -6.64
C LEU A 306 20.84 14.90 -6.75
N LEU A 307 20.23 15.87 -7.40
CA LEU A 307 20.79 17.23 -7.50
C LEU A 307 21.05 17.84 -6.12
N MET A 308 20.15 17.60 -5.19
CA MET A 308 20.31 17.88 -3.76
C MET A 308 19.94 16.64 -2.96
N PRO A 309 20.81 16.19 -2.02
CA PRO A 309 20.46 15.10 -1.12
C PRO A 309 19.20 15.45 -0.32
N GLU A 310 18.28 14.49 -0.20
CA GLU A 310 17.03 14.66 0.55
C GLU A 310 17.13 14.02 1.93
N VAL A 311 16.73 14.79 2.96
CA VAL A 311 16.73 14.33 4.35
C VAL A 311 15.32 13.80 4.67
N VAL A 312 15.25 12.50 4.99
CA VAL A 312 14.00 11.83 5.34
C VAL A 312 13.99 11.53 6.83
N SER A 313 13.03 12.09 7.55
CA SER A 313 12.84 11.82 8.98
C SER A 313 12.09 10.51 9.19
N LEU A 314 12.64 9.65 10.05
CA LEU A 314 12.04 8.36 10.41
C LEU A 314 12.08 8.15 11.93
N PRO A 315 11.14 7.37 12.48
CA PRO A 315 11.25 6.92 13.85
C PRO A 315 12.57 6.19 14.12
N PRO A 316 13.24 6.41 15.26
CA PRO A 316 14.52 5.78 15.59
C PRO A 316 14.52 4.25 15.48
N ALA A 317 13.38 3.61 15.78
CA ALA A 317 13.20 2.17 15.60
C ALA A 317 13.34 1.71 14.14
N GLN A 318 12.95 2.56 13.19
CA GLN A 318 13.10 2.28 11.76
C GLN A 318 14.51 2.57 11.28
N ILE A 319 15.14 3.65 11.75
CA ILE A 319 16.55 3.98 11.42
C ILE A 319 17.48 2.81 11.78
N ALA A 320 17.27 2.19 12.94
CA ALA A 320 18.08 1.05 13.37
C ALA A 320 18.08 -0.12 12.38
N LEU A 321 16.98 -0.33 11.66
CA LEU A 321 16.85 -1.41 10.66
C LEU A 321 17.67 -1.15 9.38
N PHE A 322 17.92 0.10 9.05
CA PHE A 322 18.73 0.46 7.89
C PHE A 322 20.20 0.18 8.09
N ALA A 323 20.71 0.18 9.33
CA ALA A 323 22.13 -0.06 9.59
C ALA A 323 22.62 -1.39 8.99
N ASP A 324 21.81 -2.46 9.09
CA ASP A 324 22.13 -3.78 8.51
C ASP A 324 21.82 -3.87 6.99
N ALA A 325 21.12 -2.89 6.43
CA ALA A 325 20.63 -2.93 5.06
C ALA A 325 21.38 -1.99 4.10
N LEU A 326 22.22 -1.06 4.61
CA LEU A 326 22.88 -0.03 3.79
C LEU A 326 23.69 -0.63 2.64
N GLU A 327 24.49 -1.67 2.91
CA GLU A 327 25.30 -2.33 1.88
C GLU A 327 24.42 -2.99 0.79
N LEU A 328 23.34 -3.66 1.21
CA LEU A 328 22.39 -4.28 0.29
C LEU A 328 21.70 -3.24 -0.59
N LEU A 329 21.31 -2.10 0.00
CA LEU A 329 20.64 -1.00 -0.70
C LEU A 329 21.59 -0.28 -1.66
N SER A 330 22.84 -0.06 -1.26
CA SER A 330 23.89 0.50 -2.13
C SER A 330 24.13 -0.42 -3.35
N ASN A 331 24.14 -1.74 -3.18
CA ASN A 331 24.27 -2.69 -4.28
C ASN A 331 23.08 -2.66 -5.28
N ILE A 332 21.95 -2.10 -4.89
CA ILE A 332 20.78 -1.89 -5.75
C ILE A 332 20.83 -0.51 -6.44
N GLY A 333 21.78 0.35 -6.07
CA GLY A 333 21.90 1.71 -6.56
C GLY A 333 21.17 2.76 -5.71
N LEU A 334 20.74 2.39 -4.50
CA LEU A 334 20.14 3.30 -3.54
C LEU A 334 21.17 3.72 -2.50
N GLU A 335 21.72 4.93 -2.62
CA GLU A 335 22.76 5.44 -1.73
C GLU A 335 22.16 6.24 -0.58
N LEU A 336 22.27 5.66 0.61
CA LEU A 336 21.74 6.21 1.86
C LEU A 336 22.84 6.45 2.88
N GLU A 337 22.65 7.48 3.70
CA GLU A 337 23.48 7.75 4.87
C GLU A 337 22.61 8.00 6.09
N ILE A 338 22.94 7.38 7.21
CA ILE A 338 22.27 7.65 8.48
C ILE A 338 22.77 9.00 9.02
N PHE A 339 21.85 9.93 9.20
CA PHE A 339 22.12 11.26 9.70
C PHE A 339 21.45 11.50 11.06
N GLY A 340 22.26 11.50 12.10
CA GLY A 340 21.73 11.59 13.44
C GLY A 340 20.98 10.31 13.87
N ARG A 341 19.92 10.47 14.67
CA ARG A 341 19.16 9.38 15.29
C ARG A 341 17.78 9.15 14.66
N ASP A 342 17.30 10.09 13.88
CA ASP A 342 15.93 10.17 13.39
C ASP A 342 15.83 10.60 11.91
N ALA A 343 16.96 10.56 11.19
CA ALA A 343 16.98 10.93 9.78
C ALA A 343 17.89 10.02 8.93
N LEU A 344 17.51 9.87 7.67
CA LEU A 344 18.31 9.31 6.58
C LEU A 344 18.51 10.36 5.51
N VAL A 345 19.71 10.43 4.94
CA VAL A 345 20.01 11.24 3.76
C VAL A 345 19.98 10.32 2.55
N VAL A 346 19.15 10.63 1.58
CA VAL A 346 19.12 9.97 0.27
C VAL A 346 20.02 10.75 -0.67
N LYS A 347 21.11 10.13 -1.13
CA LYS A 347 22.11 10.75 -2.01
C LYS A 347 21.88 10.40 -3.48
N ALA A 348 21.51 9.15 -3.75
CA ALA A 348 21.28 8.67 -5.10
C ALA A 348 20.17 7.61 -5.13
N LEU A 349 19.49 7.52 -6.27
CA LEU A 349 18.43 6.54 -6.55
C LEU A 349 18.76 5.73 -7.80
N PRO A 350 18.28 4.48 -7.94
CA PRO A 350 18.21 3.79 -9.22
C PRO A 350 17.49 4.64 -10.27
N ALA A 351 17.92 4.60 -11.52
CA ALA A 351 17.33 5.40 -12.60
C ALA A 351 15.81 5.16 -12.77
N ASP A 352 15.37 3.93 -12.59
CA ASP A 352 13.93 3.56 -12.68
C ASP A 352 13.06 4.11 -11.53
N LEU A 353 13.68 4.67 -10.48
CA LEU A 353 12.97 5.25 -9.31
C LEU A 353 12.97 6.78 -9.32
N ILE A 354 13.51 7.41 -10.35
CA ILE A 354 13.51 8.87 -10.49
C ILE A 354 12.06 9.34 -10.68
N GLY A 355 11.65 10.35 -9.90
CA GLY A 355 10.28 10.85 -9.90
C GLY A 355 9.40 10.25 -8.80
N VAL A 356 9.88 9.21 -8.09
CA VAL A 356 9.25 8.76 -6.84
C VAL A 356 9.79 9.62 -5.70
N PRO A 357 8.92 10.21 -4.86
CA PRO A 357 9.38 10.98 -3.69
C PRO A 357 10.23 10.11 -2.77
N PRO A 358 11.49 10.50 -2.46
CA PRO A 358 12.39 9.70 -1.61
C PRO A 358 11.80 9.39 -0.24
N ALA A 359 11.06 10.32 0.36
CA ALA A 359 10.42 10.10 1.65
C ALA A 359 9.44 8.91 1.64
N ASP A 360 8.64 8.80 0.59
CA ASP A 360 7.68 7.71 0.42
C ASP A 360 8.39 6.37 0.22
N LEU A 361 9.45 6.38 -0.61
CA LEU A 361 10.26 5.20 -0.90
C LEU A 361 10.93 4.65 0.36
N ILE A 362 11.58 5.53 1.12
CA ILE A 362 12.27 5.17 2.36
C ILE A 362 11.29 4.70 3.43
N SER A 363 10.09 5.29 3.50
CA SER A 363 9.05 4.86 4.41
C SER A 363 8.59 3.42 4.11
N ASP A 364 8.36 3.08 2.85
CA ASP A 364 7.96 1.73 2.44
C ASP A 364 9.09 0.70 2.68
N LEU A 365 10.36 1.09 2.44
CA LEU A 365 11.52 0.26 2.77
C LEU A 365 11.66 0.01 4.27
N ALA A 366 11.44 1.02 5.11
CA ALA A 366 11.46 0.86 6.57
C ALA A 366 10.41 -0.14 7.03
N ASP A 367 9.20 -0.05 6.48
CA ASP A 367 8.12 -0.98 6.78
C ASP A 367 8.45 -2.42 6.35
N GLN A 368 9.09 -2.58 5.19
CA GLN A 368 9.50 -3.86 4.66
C GLN A 368 10.59 -4.49 5.54
N LEU A 369 11.64 -3.74 5.87
CA LEU A 369 12.73 -4.19 6.75
C LEU A 369 12.22 -4.62 8.12
N ALA A 370 11.23 -3.90 8.67
CA ALA A 370 10.61 -4.26 9.95
C ALA A 370 9.82 -5.59 9.89
N GLY A 371 9.34 -6.00 8.70
CA GLY A 371 8.59 -7.25 8.48
C GLY A 371 9.46 -8.50 8.39
N GLU A 372 10.71 -8.39 7.96
CA GLU A 372 11.47 -9.48 7.34
C GLU A 372 12.69 -9.99 8.10
N ALA A 373 12.79 -9.69 9.38
CA ALA A 373 13.93 -10.09 10.23
C ALA A 373 14.25 -11.60 10.27
N LYS A 374 13.42 -12.47 9.67
CA LYS A 374 13.60 -13.93 9.66
C LYS A 374 14.01 -14.51 8.29
N LEU A 375 14.10 -13.70 7.25
CA LEU A 375 14.32 -14.17 5.89
C LEU A 375 15.82 -14.23 5.53
N SER A 376 16.16 -15.12 4.61
CA SER A 376 17.51 -15.18 4.00
C SER A 376 17.80 -13.88 3.24
N LEU A 377 19.08 -13.52 3.09
CA LEU A 377 19.53 -12.33 2.36
C LEU A 377 18.96 -12.26 0.94
N ALA A 378 18.94 -13.40 0.23
CA ALA A 378 18.40 -13.48 -1.13
C ALA A 378 16.90 -13.14 -1.17
N CYS A 379 16.12 -13.73 -0.26
CA CYS A 379 14.69 -13.47 -0.16
C CYS A 379 14.38 -12.04 0.27
N ARG A 380 15.22 -11.47 1.15
CA ARG A 380 15.13 -10.07 1.57
C ARG A 380 15.38 -9.11 0.39
N LYS A 381 16.44 -9.38 -0.41
CA LYS A 381 16.74 -8.61 -1.62
C LYS A 381 15.57 -8.61 -2.60
N GLU A 382 15.02 -9.79 -2.88
CA GLU A 382 13.90 -9.93 -3.83
C GLU A 382 12.66 -9.15 -3.40
N LYS A 383 12.32 -9.18 -2.11
CA LYS A 383 11.18 -8.43 -1.58
C LYS A 383 11.40 -6.92 -1.55
N ILE A 384 12.62 -6.47 -1.26
CA ILE A 384 13.00 -5.05 -1.36
C ILE A 384 12.81 -4.58 -2.80
N LEU A 385 13.35 -5.32 -3.77
CA LEU A 385 13.18 -4.98 -5.19
C LEU A 385 11.72 -4.95 -5.62
N ALA A 386 10.90 -5.90 -5.16
CA ALA A 386 9.47 -5.93 -5.43
C ALA A 386 8.73 -4.73 -4.82
N SER A 387 9.09 -4.33 -3.60
CA SER A 387 8.52 -3.14 -2.94
C SER A 387 8.88 -1.85 -3.68
N LEU A 388 10.14 -1.71 -4.11
CA LEU A 388 10.60 -0.59 -4.91
C LEU A 388 9.87 -0.51 -6.26
N ALA A 389 9.72 -1.64 -6.95
CA ALA A 389 9.01 -1.73 -8.22
C ALA A 389 7.53 -1.35 -8.08
N CYS A 390 6.86 -1.83 -7.04
CA CYS A 390 5.46 -1.48 -6.75
C CYS A 390 5.29 0.03 -6.53
N ARG A 391 6.25 0.67 -5.85
CA ARG A 391 6.16 2.12 -5.58
C ARG A 391 6.38 2.96 -6.84
N ALA A 392 7.24 2.53 -7.74
CA ALA A 392 7.55 3.23 -8.99
C ALA A 392 6.54 2.94 -10.12
N ALA A 393 5.70 1.91 -9.96
CA ALA A 393 4.74 1.53 -11.00
C ALA A 393 3.68 2.61 -11.24
N ILE A 394 3.21 2.69 -12.48
CA ILE A 394 2.09 3.54 -12.88
C ILE A 394 0.90 3.26 -11.97
N LYS A 395 0.33 4.30 -11.38
CA LYS A 395 -0.82 4.15 -10.48
C LYS A 395 -2.08 3.74 -11.23
N ALA A 396 -2.96 3.03 -10.57
CA ALA A 396 -4.31 2.79 -11.09
C ALA A 396 -5.02 4.13 -11.36
N ASN A 397 -5.89 4.16 -12.36
CA ASN A 397 -6.59 5.36 -12.85
C ASN A 397 -5.70 6.41 -13.54
N THR A 398 -4.47 6.07 -13.92
CA THR A 398 -3.65 6.92 -14.79
C THR A 398 -4.05 6.68 -16.25
N SER A 399 -4.43 7.74 -16.95
CA SER A 399 -4.70 7.67 -18.40
C SER A 399 -3.37 7.69 -19.16
N LEU A 400 -3.15 6.70 -20.02
CA LEU A 400 -1.98 6.60 -20.88
C LEU A 400 -2.31 7.06 -22.28
N CYS A 401 -1.39 7.81 -22.91
CA CYS A 401 -1.48 8.11 -24.33
C CYS A 401 -1.01 6.91 -25.17
N GLY A 402 -1.29 6.94 -26.47
CA GLY A 402 -0.97 5.81 -27.37
C GLY A 402 0.53 5.48 -27.44
N GLU A 403 1.41 6.46 -27.32
CA GLU A 403 2.87 6.27 -27.30
C GLU A 403 3.35 5.60 -26.02
N GLU A 404 2.74 5.98 -24.88
CA GLU A 404 3.04 5.36 -23.58
C GLU A 404 2.58 3.90 -23.55
N VAL A 405 1.40 3.61 -24.12
CA VAL A 405 0.90 2.24 -24.26
C VAL A 405 1.82 1.41 -25.16
N ALA A 406 2.26 1.94 -26.30
CA ALA A 406 3.18 1.25 -27.21
C ALA A 406 4.53 0.98 -26.55
N THR A 407 5.03 1.91 -25.75
CA THR A 407 6.28 1.76 -25.00
C THR A 407 6.14 0.70 -23.92
N LEU A 408 5.06 0.74 -23.12
CA LEU A 408 4.77 -0.25 -22.08
C LEU A 408 4.69 -1.67 -22.65
N CYS A 409 4.01 -1.85 -23.79
CA CYS A 409 3.88 -3.15 -24.45
C CYS A 409 5.23 -3.66 -24.98
N ARG A 410 6.02 -2.81 -25.64
CA ARG A 410 7.37 -3.15 -26.12
C ARG A 410 8.28 -3.57 -24.98
N ASP A 411 8.29 -2.82 -23.89
CA ASP A 411 9.08 -3.13 -22.71
C ASP A 411 8.63 -4.45 -22.06
N LEU A 412 7.32 -4.69 -22.01
CA LEU A 412 6.75 -5.92 -21.49
C LEU A 412 7.14 -7.16 -22.31
N GLU A 413 7.12 -7.05 -23.66
CA GLU A 413 7.55 -8.14 -24.55
C GLU A 413 9.01 -8.53 -24.34
N GLN A 414 9.88 -7.54 -24.05
CA GLN A 414 11.29 -7.76 -23.78
C GLN A 414 11.57 -8.25 -22.35
N THR A 415 10.58 -8.13 -21.46
CA THR A 415 10.75 -8.45 -20.04
C THR A 415 10.59 -9.97 -19.82
N PRO A 416 11.53 -10.64 -19.13
CA PRO A 416 11.38 -12.03 -18.74
C PRO A 416 10.24 -12.18 -17.72
N PHE A 417 9.60 -13.36 -17.72
CA PHE A 417 8.50 -13.69 -16.79
C PHE A 417 7.31 -12.71 -16.84
N ASN A 418 7.00 -12.16 -18.02
CA ASN A 418 5.97 -11.14 -18.23
C ASN A 418 4.52 -11.61 -18.00
N ALA A 419 4.30 -12.89 -17.71
CA ALA A 419 2.96 -13.44 -17.48
C ALA A 419 2.36 -13.05 -16.12
N THR A 420 3.19 -12.77 -15.11
CA THR A 420 2.75 -12.46 -13.74
C THR A 420 3.50 -11.28 -13.15
N CYS A 421 2.81 -10.46 -12.35
CA CYS A 421 3.47 -9.40 -11.56
C CYS A 421 4.26 -9.98 -10.37
N PRO A 422 5.07 -9.19 -9.65
CA PRO A 422 5.81 -9.62 -8.45
C PRO A 422 4.95 -10.28 -7.37
N HIS A 423 3.68 -9.94 -7.34
CA HIS A 423 2.70 -10.44 -6.36
C HIS A 423 1.91 -11.68 -6.84
N GLY A 424 2.28 -12.26 -8.01
CA GLY A 424 1.65 -13.44 -8.58
C GLY A 424 0.32 -13.19 -9.30
N ARG A 425 -0.08 -11.94 -9.52
CA ARG A 425 -1.27 -11.63 -10.34
C ARG A 425 -0.94 -11.78 -11.82
N PRO A 426 -1.87 -12.27 -12.65
CA PRO A 426 -1.68 -12.27 -14.09
C PRO A 426 -1.53 -10.82 -14.60
N VAL A 427 -0.54 -10.58 -15.45
CA VAL A 427 -0.32 -9.29 -16.12
C VAL A 427 -1.30 -9.13 -17.28
N SER A 428 -1.65 -10.23 -17.94
CA SER A 428 -2.61 -10.23 -19.03
C SER A 428 -3.58 -11.40 -18.93
N VAL A 429 -4.77 -11.19 -19.47
CA VAL A 429 -5.80 -12.23 -19.63
C VAL A 429 -6.25 -12.22 -21.08
N HIS A 430 -6.30 -13.40 -21.70
CA HIS A 430 -6.77 -13.58 -23.05
C HIS A 430 -8.13 -14.30 -23.05
N PHE A 431 -9.07 -13.75 -23.80
CA PHE A 431 -10.36 -14.34 -24.10
C PHE A 431 -10.37 -14.74 -25.57
N SER A 432 -10.40 -16.04 -25.84
CA SER A 432 -10.51 -16.53 -27.24
C SER A 432 -11.85 -16.10 -27.87
N LEU A 433 -11.86 -15.98 -29.18
CA LEU A 433 -13.08 -15.67 -29.89
C LEU A 433 -14.21 -16.68 -29.59
N TYR A 434 -13.85 -17.96 -29.44
CA TYR A 434 -14.79 -19.02 -29.05
C TYR A 434 -15.41 -18.78 -27.65
N GLU A 435 -14.62 -18.39 -26.67
CA GLU A 435 -15.14 -18.08 -25.32
C GLU A 435 -16.08 -16.87 -25.36
N ILE A 436 -15.73 -15.84 -26.12
CA ILE A 436 -16.57 -14.66 -26.32
C ILE A 436 -17.89 -15.04 -26.98
N GLU A 437 -17.87 -15.80 -28.10
CA GLU A 437 -19.07 -16.24 -28.82
C GLU A 437 -19.98 -17.11 -27.92
N ARG A 438 -19.38 -17.96 -27.08
CA ARG A 438 -20.14 -18.77 -26.11
C ARG A 438 -20.88 -17.91 -25.08
N LEU A 439 -20.27 -16.81 -24.60
CA LEU A 439 -20.94 -15.85 -23.71
C LEU A 439 -22.18 -15.23 -24.35
N PHE A 440 -22.13 -15.00 -25.68
CA PHE A 440 -23.24 -14.46 -26.45
C PHE A 440 -24.21 -15.56 -26.98
N LYS A 441 -24.02 -16.83 -26.58
CA LYS A 441 -24.81 -17.98 -27.04
C LYS A 441 -24.87 -18.10 -28.56
N ARG A 442 -23.78 -17.74 -29.25
CA ARG A 442 -23.67 -17.88 -30.71
C ARG A 442 -23.11 -19.22 -31.16
N ARG A 443 -22.55 -19.99 -30.21
CA ARG A 443 -22.09 -21.39 -30.34
C ARG A 443 -22.40 -22.18 -29.09
#